data_a06529200a838ffd86dd4e3777fc8927
#
_entry.id   a06529200a838ffd86dd4e3777fc8927
#
_cell.length_a   1.000
_cell.length_b   1.000
_cell.length_c   1.000
_cell.angle_alpha   90.00
_cell.angle_beta   90.00
_cell.angle_gamma   90.00
#
_symmetry.space_group_name_H-M   'P 1'
#
loop_
_entity.id
_entity.type
_entity.pdbx_description
1 polymer ?
#
loop_
_entity_poly.entity_id
_entity_poly.type
_entity_poly.pdbx_seq_one_letter_code
_entity_poly.pdbx_strand_id
1 'polypeptide(L)'
;ISACLVGSEMCIRDSYNSIWSPLISACGKLQEINDRINCIIHQDGRPSLAEVKKVVEAGQDAEELYREAKTLGEETLRRREELDSVINGILENYSPERVSTMDRAILRLGACELLHRKNLPAPVVISEAIRLAERFSSADSPRFVNGVLAGIAKTARPS
;
A
#
# COMPACT_ATOMS: atom_id res chain seq x y z
N ILE A 1 27.78 -11.36 13.75
CA ILE A 1 26.73 -11.63 12.71
C ILE A 1 25.57 -10.65 12.84
N SER A 2 25.42 -9.97 14.00
CA SER A 2 24.31 -9.01 14.26
C SER A 2 24.47 -7.63 13.62
N ALA A 3 25.65 -7.24 13.20
CA ALA A 3 25.93 -5.89 12.69
C ALA A 3 25.50 -5.64 11.22
N CYS A 4 25.30 -6.72 10.44
CA CYS A 4 24.95 -6.62 9.02
C CYS A 4 23.45 -6.36 8.76
N LEU A 5 22.57 -6.73 9.70
CA LEU A 5 21.12 -6.54 9.56
C LEU A 5 20.66 -5.12 9.86
N VAL A 6 21.31 -4.43 10.79
CA VAL A 6 21.02 -3.04 11.15
C VAL A 6 21.38 -2.08 10.00
N GLY A 7 22.45 -2.37 9.25
CA GLY A 7 22.86 -1.57 8.10
C GLY A 7 21.87 -1.65 6.91
N SER A 8 21.22 -2.79 6.68
CA SER A 8 20.28 -2.96 5.58
C SER A 8 18.93 -2.26 5.84
N GLU A 9 18.47 -2.25 7.08
CA GLU A 9 17.21 -1.56 7.44
C GLU A 9 17.35 -0.04 7.42
N MET A 10 18.49 0.49 7.83
CA MET A 10 18.82 1.91 7.71
C MET A 10 18.93 2.34 6.24
N CYS A 11 19.54 1.50 5.40
CA CYS A 11 19.69 1.77 3.97
C CYS A 11 18.34 1.80 3.23
N ILE A 12 17.41 0.91 3.57
CA ILE A 12 16.06 0.89 2.97
C ILE A 12 15.25 2.11 3.39
N ARG A 13 15.31 2.50 4.67
CA ARG A 13 14.60 3.68 5.19
C ARG A 13 15.19 4.99 4.65
N ASP A 14 16.50 5.08 4.52
CA ASP A 14 17.17 6.24 3.96
C ASP A 14 16.95 6.33 2.45
N SER A 15 16.92 5.20 1.72
CA SER A 15 16.54 5.17 0.30
C SER A 15 15.07 5.54 0.11
N TYR A 16 14.18 5.09 0.98
CA TYR A 16 12.78 5.49 0.96
C TYR A 16 12.63 7.00 1.14
N ASN A 17 13.24 7.57 2.16
CA ASN A 17 13.19 9.01 2.44
C ASN A 17 13.90 9.84 1.38
N SER A 18 15.03 9.36 0.83
CA SER A 18 15.81 10.11 -0.17
C SER A 18 15.18 10.13 -1.56
N ILE A 19 14.48 9.05 -1.96
CA ILE A 19 13.91 8.91 -3.30
C ILE A 19 12.42 9.28 -3.33
N TRP A 20 11.64 8.78 -2.38
CA TRP A 20 10.18 8.92 -2.42
C TRP A 20 9.70 10.27 -1.88
N SER A 21 10.32 10.82 -0.85
CA SER A 21 9.94 12.14 -0.33
C SER A 21 10.11 13.25 -1.36
N PRO A 22 11.23 13.34 -2.10
CA PRO A 22 11.37 14.30 -3.19
C PRO A 22 10.41 14.04 -4.35
N LEU A 23 10.13 12.77 -4.68
CA LEU A 23 9.20 12.40 -5.75
C LEU A 23 7.76 12.78 -5.41
N ILE A 24 7.29 12.50 -4.21
CA ILE A 24 5.98 12.91 -3.72
C ILE A 24 5.85 14.44 -3.71
N SER A 25 6.90 15.13 -3.24
CA SER A 25 6.95 16.59 -3.27
C SER A 25 6.93 17.15 -4.71
N ALA A 26 7.66 16.52 -5.63
CA ALA A 26 7.67 16.91 -7.04
C ALA A 26 6.32 16.66 -7.71
N CYS A 27 5.68 15.52 -7.44
CA CYS A 27 4.31 15.22 -7.93
C CYS A 27 3.30 16.25 -7.40
N GLY A 28 3.37 16.62 -6.12
CA GLY A 28 2.51 17.66 -5.55
C GLY A 28 2.70 19.02 -6.23
N LYS A 29 3.95 19.41 -6.50
CA LYS A 29 4.26 20.65 -7.23
C LYS A 29 3.79 20.62 -8.68
N LEU A 30 3.91 19.48 -9.37
CA LEU A 30 3.41 19.31 -10.72
C LEU A 30 1.89 19.41 -10.76
N GLN A 31 1.21 18.86 -9.78
CA GLN A 31 -0.24 18.97 -9.65
C GLN A 31 -0.69 20.41 -9.40
N GLU A 32 -0.01 21.14 -8.51
CA GLU A 32 -0.24 22.56 -8.27
C GLU A 32 -0.02 23.40 -9.53
N ILE A 33 1.05 23.13 -10.30
CA ILE A 33 1.32 23.81 -11.57
C ILE A 33 0.24 23.49 -12.60
N ASN A 34 -0.19 22.25 -12.73
CA ASN A 34 -1.26 21.85 -13.63
C ASN A 34 -2.58 22.54 -13.29
N ASP A 35 -2.92 22.63 -12.00
CA ASP A 35 -4.13 23.31 -11.54
C ASP A 35 -4.09 24.83 -11.83
N ARG A 36 -2.91 25.46 -11.65
CA ARG A 36 -2.69 26.87 -12.01
C ARG A 36 -2.78 27.10 -13.53
N ILE A 37 -2.24 26.18 -14.33
CA ILE A 37 -2.32 26.25 -15.80
C ILE A 37 -3.78 26.08 -16.23
N ASN A 38 -4.53 25.15 -15.68
CA ASN A 38 -5.93 24.94 -15.97
C ASN A 38 -6.78 26.17 -15.58
N CYS A 39 -6.49 26.80 -14.44
CA CYS A 39 -7.13 28.08 -14.07
C CYS A 39 -6.83 29.22 -15.07
N ILE A 40 -5.64 29.22 -15.68
CA ILE A 40 -5.26 30.26 -16.68
C ILE A 40 -5.90 29.98 -18.04
N ILE A 41 -5.94 28.71 -18.47
CA ILE A 41 -6.51 28.33 -19.78
C ILE A 41 -8.02 28.54 -19.81
N HIS A 42 -8.70 28.37 -18.67
CA HIS A 42 -10.16 28.59 -18.54
C HIS A 42 -10.53 30.00 -18.07
N GLN A 43 -9.70 31.00 -18.39
CA GLN A 43 -9.94 32.40 -17.99
C GLN A 43 -11.26 33.00 -18.48
N ASP A 44 -11.91 32.41 -19.46
CA ASP A 44 -13.25 32.88 -19.94
C ASP A 44 -14.42 32.40 -19.07
N GLY A 45 -14.19 31.55 -18.09
CA GLY A 45 -15.16 31.08 -17.11
C GLY A 45 -14.55 31.03 -15.72
N ARG A 46 -14.96 31.95 -14.84
CA ARG A 46 -14.68 31.72 -13.41
C ARG A 46 -15.25 30.37 -13.04
N PRO A 47 -14.45 29.42 -12.50
CA PRO A 47 -15.00 28.14 -12.11
C PRO A 47 -16.21 28.37 -11.21
N SER A 48 -17.29 27.69 -11.48
CA SER A 48 -18.48 27.82 -10.66
C SER A 48 -18.13 27.40 -9.23
N LEU A 49 -18.80 27.97 -8.24
CA LEU A 49 -18.60 27.58 -6.83
C LEU A 49 -18.75 26.07 -6.63
N ALA A 50 -19.56 25.39 -7.44
CA ALA A 50 -19.76 23.96 -7.43
C ALA A 50 -18.54 23.18 -7.93
N GLU A 51 -17.80 23.70 -8.93
CA GLU A 51 -16.57 23.08 -9.45
C GLU A 51 -15.43 23.25 -8.46
N VAL A 52 -15.29 24.44 -7.87
CA VAL A 52 -14.31 24.68 -6.80
C VAL A 52 -14.57 23.76 -5.61
N LYS A 53 -15.83 23.58 -5.22
CA LYS A 53 -16.22 22.70 -4.13
C LYS A 53 -15.84 21.24 -4.41
N LYS A 54 -16.07 20.73 -5.62
CA LYS A 54 -15.67 19.38 -6.03
C LYS A 54 -14.16 19.16 -5.96
N VAL A 55 -13.36 20.15 -6.37
CA VAL A 55 -11.88 20.07 -6.30
C VAL A 55 -11.41 20.04 -4.84
N VAL A 56 -12.02 20.85 -3.97
CA VAL A 56 -11.69 20.88 -2.54
C VAL A 56 -12.08 19.55 -1.87
N GLU A 57 -13.28 19.03 -2.16
CA GLU A 57 -13.73 17.73 -1.65
C GLU A 57 -12.79 16.60 -2.12
N ALA A 58 -12.45 16.54 -3.41
CA ALA A 58 -11.51 15.56 -3.93
C ALA A 58 -10.11 15.67 -3.30
N GLY A 59 -9.67 16.89 -2.98
CA GLY A 59 -8.41 17.12 -2.26
C GLY A 59 -8.45 16.61 -0.81
N GLN A 60 -9.57 16.80 -0.12
CA GLN A 60 -9.78 16.30 1.24
C GLN A 60 -9.82 14.76 1.26
N ASP A 61 -10.55 14.15 0.32
CA ASP A 61 -10.62 12.69 0.17
C ASP A 61 -9.24 12.09 -0.10
N ALA A 62 -8.44 12.73 -0.95
CA ALA A 62 -7.07 12.29 -1.24
C ALA A 62 -6.15 12.38 -0.02
N GLU A 63 -6.27 13.42 0.80
CA GLU A 63 -5.49 13.58 2.03
C GLU A 63 -5.88 12.55 3.09
N GLU A 64 -7.16 12.25 3.24
CA GLU A 64 -7.66 11.22 4.13
C GLU A 64 -7.16 9.84 3.70
N LEU A 65 -7.29 9.51 2.42
CA LEU A 65 -6.77 8.26 1.84
C LEU A 65 -5.25 8.11 2.05
N TYR A 66 -4.48 9.17 1.86
CA TYR A 66 -3.05 9.17 2.13
C TYR A 66 -2.73 8.89 3.60
N ARG A 67 -3.48 9.50 4.50
CA ARG A 67 -3.32 9.30 5.96
C ARG A 67 -3.62 7.86 6.36
N GLU A 68 -4.69 7.28 5.82
CA GLU A 68 -5.05 5.88 6.05
C GLU A 68 -4.00 4.92 5.50
N ALA A 69 -3.52 5.14 4.26
CA ALA A 69 -2.50 4.33 3.64
C ALA A 69 -1.17 4.38 4.44
N LYS A 70 -0.78 5.57 4.91
CA LYS A 70 0.39 5.75 5.77
C LYS A 70 0.25 5.00 7.08
N THR A 71 -0.90 5.11 7.73
CA THR A 71 -1.19 4.40 8.98
C THR A 71 -1.11 2.88 8.81
N LEU A 72 -1.70 2.35 7.73
CA LEU A 72 -1.62 0.93 7.41
C LEU A 72 -0.17 0.48 7.18
N GLY A 73 0.60 1.26 6.44
CA GLY A 73 2.01 0.96 6.19
C GLY A 73 2.84 0.91 7.49
N GLU A 74 2.69 1.91 8.36
CA GLU A 74 3.38 1.98 9.65
C GLU A 74 2.97 0.82 10.58
N GLU A 75 1.68 0.48 10.61
CA GLU A 75 1.18 -0.64 11.39
C GLU A 75 1.74 -1.98 10.89
N THR A 76 1.76 -2.19 9.57
CA THR A 76 2.33 -3.36 8.92
C THR A 76 3.82 -3.52 9.24
N LEU A 77 4.59 -2.44 9.20
CA LEU A 77 6.01 -2.46 9.55
C LEU A 77 6.25 -2.79 11.03
N ARG A 78 5.43 -2.23 11.91
CA ARG A 78 5.52 -2.50 13.36
C ARG A 78 5.27 -3.96 13.71
N ARG A 79 4.35 -4.62 12.98
CA ARG A 79 3.95 -6.01 13.19
C ARG A 79 4.66 -7.01 12.27
N ARG A 80 5.74 -6.60 11.62
CA ARG A 80 6.42 -7.39 10.59
C ARG A 80 6.71 -8.83 10.99
N GLU A 81 7.23 -9.03 12.19
CA GLU A 81 7.61 -10.36 12.67
C GLU A 81 6.40 -11.27 12.91
N GLU A 82 5.33 -10.71 13.50
CA GLU A 82 4.04 -11.39 13.68
C GLU A 82 3.45 -11.81 12.32
N LEU A 83 3.41 -10.89 11.37
CA LEU A 83 2.86 -11.13 10.05
C LEU A 83 3.67 -12.16 9.27
N ASP A 84 5.00 -12.09 9.33
CA ASP A 84 5.88 -13.07 8.69
C ASP A 84 5.70 -14.46 9.28
N SER A 85 5.49 -14.58 10.59
CA SER A 85 5.20 -15.86 11.24
C SER A 85 3.89 -16.48 10.72
N VAL A 86 2.84 -15.68 10.61
CA VAL A 86 1.54 -16.14 10.07
C VAL A 86 1.65 -16.55 8.61
N ILE A 87 2.30 -15.71 7.78
CA ILE A 87 2.51 -16.01 6.36
C ILE A 87 3.30 -17.31 6.18
N ASN A 88 4.40 -17.47 6.93
CA ASN A 88 5.24 -18.66 6.86
C ASN A 88 4.49 -19.92 7.32
N GLY A 89 3.59 -19.82 8.29
CA GLY A 89 2.74 -20.93 8.72
C GLY A 89 1.77 -21.43 7.62
N ILE A 90 1.39 -20.58 6.67
CA ILE A 90 0.59 -21.00 5.51
C ILE A 90 1.49 -21.55 4.38
N LEU A 91 2.74 -21.11 4.33
CA LEU A 91 3.72 -21.49 3.30
C LEU A 91 4.48 -22.81 3.61
N GLU A 92 3.90 -23.74 4.37
CA GLU A 92 4.56 -24.98 4.85
C GLU A 92 5.35 -25.75 3.79
N ASN A 93 4.97 -25.64 2.50
CA ASN A 93 5.65 -26.32 1.38
C ASN A 93 6.37 -25.34 0.42
N TYR A 94 6.51 -24.08 0.80
CA TYR A 94 7.12 -23.06 -0.05
C TYR A 94 8.29 -22.39 0.68
N SER A 95 9.46 -22.38 0.05
CA SER A 95 10.64 -21.72 0.63
C SER A 95 10.41 -20.20 0.74
N PRO A 96 10.40 -19.62 1.94
CA PRO A 96 10.15 -18.17 2.12
C PRO A 96 11.13 -17.29 1.36
N GLU A 97 12.32 -17.81 1.06
CA GLU A 97 13.39 -17.13 0.32
C GLU A 97 13.03 -16.92 -1.16
N ARG A 98 12.09 -17.70 -1.70
CA ARG A 98 11.62 -17.59 -3.09
C ARG A 98 10.52 -16.56 -3.29
N VAL A 99 9.95 -16.05 -2.20
CA VAL A 99 8.92 -15.00 -2.26
C VAL A 99 9.58 -13.68 -2.64
N SER A 100 9.14 -13.06 -3.73
CA SER A 100 9.68 -11.78 -4.15
C SER A 100 9.46 -10.71 -3.07
N THR A 101 10.30 -9.69 -3.05
CA THR A 101 10.18 -8.58 -2.09
C THR A 101 8.82 -7.88 -2.21
N MET A 102 8.31 -7.74 -3.43
CA MET A 102 7.01 -7.13 -3.70
C MET A 102 5.86 -8.00 -3.19
N ASP A 103 5.88 -9.31 -3.50
CA ASP A 103 4.86 -10.24 -3.01
C ASP A 103 4.83 -10.28 -1.49
N ARG A 104 5.99 -10.28 -0.85
CA ARG A 104 6.10 -10.24 0.60
C ARG A 104 5.51 -8.97 1.20
N ALA A 105 5.73 -7.83 0.57
CA ALA A 105 5.13 -6.56 1.00
C ALA A 105 3.61 -6.59 0.88
N ILE A 106 3.08 -7.07 -0.25
CA ILE A 106 1.64 -7.21 -0.49
C ILE A 106 1.01 -8.19 0.50
N LEU A 107 1.64 -9.34 0.73
CA LEU A 107 1.15 -10.33 1.70
C LEU A 107 1.11 -9.77 3.12
N ARG A 108 2.13 -9.01 3.55
CA ARG A 108 2.13 -8.36 4.86
C ARG A 108 1.00 -7.35 5.00
N LEU A 109 0.74 -6.51 3.98
CA LEU A 109 -0.37 -5.56 3.99
C LEU A 109 -1.71 -6.30 4.11
N GLY A 110 -1.98 -7.27 3.25
CA GLY A 110 -3.22 -8.04 3.27
C GLY A 110 -3.39 -8.84 4.57
N ALA A 111 -2.33 -9.46 5.10
CA ALA A 111 -2.37 -10.15 6.38
C ALA A 111 -2.66 -9.18 7.55
N CYS A 112 -2.06 -7.99 7.54
CA CYS A 112 -2.33 -6.96 8.55
C CYS A 112 -3.81 -6.57 8.56
N GLU A 113 -4.41 -6.33 7.40
CA GLU A 113 -5.83 -6.00 7.29
C GLU A 113 -6.74 -7.18 7.71
N LEU A 114 -6.42 -8.41 7.30
CA LEU A 114 -7.20 -9.59 7.67
C LEU A 114 -7.19 -9.85 9.17
N LEU A 115 -6.08 -9.65 9.84
CA LEU A 115 -5.91 -9.95 11.25
C LEU A 115 -6.42 -8.82 12.16
N HIS A 116 -6.13 -7.57 11.79
CA HIS A 116 -6.31 -6.43 12.68
C HIS A 116 -7.44 -5.46 12.28
N ARG A 117 -7.92 -5.52 11.02
CA ARG A 117 -9.03 -4.68 10.53
C ARG A 117 -10.28 -5.50 10.24
N LYS A 118 -10.92 -6.00 11.29
CA LYS A 118 -12.10 -6.90 11.19
C LYS A 118 -13.34 -6.26 10.54
N ASN A 119 -13.39 -4.95 10.45
CA ASN A 119 -14.44 -4.19 9.76
C ASN A 119 -14.40 -4.33 8.23
N LEU A 120 -13.25 -4.75 7.65
CA LEU A 120 -13.14 -4.98 6.22
C LEU A 120 -13.50 -6.43 5.88
N PRO A 121 -14.38 -6.69 4.90
CA PRO A 121 -14.68 -8.04 4.44
C PRO A 121 -13.42 -8.70 3.84
N ALA A 122 -13.14 -9.96 4.22
CA ALA A 122 -11.97 -10.69 3.72
C ALA A 122 -11.90 -10.76 2.18
N PRO A 123 -12.99 -10.96 1.42
CA PRO A 123 -12.95 -10.93 -0.04
C PRO A 123 -12.46 -9.58 -0.60
N VAL A 124 -12.80 -8.48 0.03
CA VAL A 124 -12.36 -7.14 -0.40
C VAL A 124 -10.85 -7.01 -0.23
N VAL A 125 -10.33 -7.34 0.96
CA VAL A 125 -8.89 -7.31 1.23
C VAL A 125 -8.11 -8.17 0.24
N ILE A 126 -8.59 -9.38 -0.02
CA ILE A 126 -7.94 -10.30 -0.97
C ILE A 126 -7.97 -9.75 -2.38
N SER A 127 -9.11 -9.21 -2.84
CA SER A 127 -9.21 -8.65 -4.20
C SER A 127 -8.30 -7.46 -4.42
N GLU A 128 -8.16 -6.57 -3.43
CA GLU A 128 -7.24 -5.43 -3.54
C GLU A 128 -5.77 -5.87 -3.52
N ALA A 129 -5.42 -6.87 -2.71
CA ALA A 129 -4.07 -7.44 -2.73
C ALA A 129 -3.73 -8.10 -4.08
N ILE A 130 -4.69 -8.77 -4.73
CA ILE A 130 -4.54 -9.33 -6.08
C ILE A 130 -4.27 -8.20 -7.08
N ARG A 131 -5.03 -7.10 -7.04
CA ARG A 131 -4.83 -5.93 -7.91
C ARG A 131 -3.45 -5.29 -7.74
N LEU A 132 -2.96 -5.24 -6.52
CA LEU A 132 -1.59 -4.77 -6.25
C LEU A 132 -0.56 -5.72 -6.86
N ALA A 133 -0.76 -7.04 -6.75
CA ALA A 133 0.14 -8.03 -7.34
C ALA A 133 0.13 -7.97 -8.87
N GLU A 134 -1.03 -7.80 -9.51
CA GLU A 134 -1.16 -7.60 -10.96
C GLU A 134 -0.40 -6.36 -11.44
N ARG A 135 -0.41 -5.31 -10.64
CA ARG A 135 0.19 -4.02 -11.04
C ARG A 135 1.68 -3.95 -10.79
N PHE A 136 2.18 -4.59 -9.73
CA PHE A 136 3.53 -4.34 -9.23
C PHE A 136 4.42 -5.58 -9.14
N SER A 137 3.90 -6.77 -9.46
CA SER A 137 4.64 -8.01 -9.32
C SER A 137 4.66 -8.86 -10.60
N SER A 138 5.02 -10.13 -10.51
CA SER A 138 5.10 -11.05 -11.66
C SER A 138 3.73 -11.57 -12.08
N ALA A 139 3.62 -12.13 -13.29
CA ALA A 139 2.36 -12.69 -13.82
C ALA A 139 1.75 -13.79 -12.93
N ASP A 140 2.57 -14.54 -12.20
CA ASP A 140 2.12 -15.62 -11.31
C ASP A 140 1.76 -15.14 -9.90
N SER A 141 2.20 -13.93 -9.53
CA SER A 141 2.02 -13.38 -8.18
C SER A 141 0.56 -13.21 -7.75
N PRO A 142 -0.40 -12.80 -8.60
CA PRO A 142 -1.80 -12.68 -8.22
C PRO A 142 -2.39 -13.99 -7.69
N ARG A 143 -2.07 -15.10 -8.36
CA ARG A 143 -2.53 -16.44 -7.96
C ARG A 143 -1.91 -16.89 -6.64
N PHE A 144 -0.62 -16.62 -6.47
CA PHE A 144 0.12 -16.92 -5.26
C PHE A 144 -0.42 -16.12 -4.07
N VAL A 145 -0.56 -14.80 -4.20
CA VAL A 145 -1.10 -13.89 -3.18
C VAL A 145 -2.52 -14.30 -2.78
N ASN A 146 -3.38 -14.61 -3.75
CA ASN A 146 -4.73 -15.12 -3.48
C ASN A 146 -4.71 -16.37 -2.60
N GLY A 147 -3.89 -17.37 -2.96
CA GLY A 147 -3.80 -18.62 -2.22
C GLY A 147 -3.39 -18.43 -0.77
N VAL A 148 -2.35 -17.64 -0.54
CA VAL A 148 -1.82 -17.37 0.81
C VAL A 148 -2.82 -16.57 1.66
N LEU A 149 -3.37 -15.47 1.14
CA LEU A 149 -4.31 -14.64 1.89
C LEU A 149 -5.65 -15.36 2.16
N ALA A 150 -6.12 -16.20 1.24
CA ALA A 150 -7.30 -17.04 1.47
C ALA A 150 -7.05 -18.06 2.59
N GLY A 151 -5.85 -18.62 2.68
CA GLY A 151 -5.41 -19.47 3.80
C GLY A 151 -5.44 -18.72 5.13
N ILE A 152 -4.86 -17.53 5.18
CA ILE A 152 -4.89 -16.66 6.38
C ILE A 152 -6.32 -16.32 6.78
N ALA A 153 -7.16 -15.94 5.82
CA ALA A 153 -8.55 -15.58 6.10
C ALA A 153 -9.35 -16.72 6.74
N LYS A 154 -9.17 -17.96 6.28
CA LYS A 154 -9.82 -19.15 6.87
C LYS A 154 -9.39 -19.38 8.32
N THR A 155 -8.15 -19.12 8.65
CA THR A 155 -7.62 -19.31 10.01
C THR A 155 -8.01 -18.16 10.93
N ALA A 156 -7.96 -16.92 10.45
CA ALA A 156 -8.22 -15.72 11.24
C ALA A 156 -9.71 -15.41 11.42
N ARG A 157 -10.57 -15.85 10.51
CA ARG A 157 -12.01 -15.58 10.49
C ARG A 157 -12.79 -16.85 10.12
N PRO A 158 -12.83 -17.86 11.01
CA PRO A 158 -13.67 -19.04 10.78
C PRO A 158 -15.13 -18.60 10.64
N SER A 159 -15.80 -19.12 9.61
CA SER A 159 -17.21 -18.83 9.27
C SER A 159 -18.16 -19.31 10.34
#